data_0d58818038a7509bd009009debcabd38
#
_entry.id   0d58818038a7509bd009009debcabd38
#
_cell.length_a   1.000
_cell.length_b   1.000
_cell.length_c   1.000
_cell.angle_alpha   90.00
_cell.angle_beta   90.00
_cell.angle_gamma   90.00
#
_symmetry.space_group_name_H-M   'P 1'
#
loop_
_entity.id
_entity.type
_entity.pdbx_description
1 polymer ?
#
loop_
_entity_poly.entity_id
_entity_poly.type
_entity_poly.pdbx_seq_one_letter_code
_entity_poly.pdbx_strand_id
1 'polypeptide(L)'
;GLPVTTSEQIEETHKAFEAGATLAHIHVRNVDETPSSDPSLYAAVQEGIQKHCPGMIIQFSTGGRGRDQAARGGMLFHRPDMASLATGSVNFPNGIYENPPEFVDGLASEMLKYDIKPEIEIFDLAMLYNAANLIERGLLKAPAHVQFVMGIPNAMPARRSILEFLISELKAVMPDATWTA
;
A
#
# COMPACT_ATOMS: atom_id res chain seq x y z
N GLY A 1 -2.70 -15.68 -16.28
CA GLY A 1 -1.28 -15.42 -16.00
C GLY A 1 -1.10 -14.16 -15.16
N LEU A 2 0.13 -13.84 -14.79
CA LEU A 2 0.45 -12.56 -14.14
C LEU A 2 0.46 -11.46 -15.21
N PRO A 3 -0.28 -10.34 -15.07
CA PRO A 3 -0.20 -9.22 -16.00
C PRO A 3 1.14 -8.49 -15.81
N VAL A 4 1.94 -8.43 -16.87
CA VAL A 4 3.29 -7.87 -16.85
C VAL A 4 3.33 -6.51 -17.53
N THR A 5 2.81 -6.44 -18.75
CA THR A 5 2.81 -5.20 -19.53
C THR A 5 1.74 -4.22 -19.04
N THR A 6 1.93 -2.95 -19.34
CA THR A 6 0.93 -1.89 -19.06
C THR A 6 -0.43 -2.25 -19.65
N SER A 7 -0.46 -2.77 -20.89
CA SER A 7 -1.71 -3.16 -21.55
C SER A 7 -2.42 -4.30 -20.83
N GLU A 8 -1.68 -5.34 -20.44
CA GLU A 8 -2.24 -6.47 -19.69
C GLU A 8 -2.79 -6.02 -18.30
N GLN A 9 -2.06 -5.13 -17.59
CA GLN A 9 -2.52 -4.62 -16.31
C GLN A 9 -3.80 -3.80 -16.45
N ILE A 10 -3.92 -2.97 -17.48
CA ILE A 10 -5.14 -2.20 -17.77
C ILE A 10 -6.30 -3.15 -18.11
N GLU A 11 -6.05 -4.16 -18.98
CA GLU A 11 -7.08 -5.12 -19.39
C GLU A 11 -7.60 -5.94 -18.22
N GLU A 12 -6.71 -6.48 -17.36
CA GLU A 12 -7.11 -7.25 -16.18
C GLU A 12 -7.83 -6.37 -15.14
N THR A 13 -7.40 -5.12 -14.98
CA THR A 13 -8.10 -4.15 -14.12
C THR A 13 -9.50 -3.84 -14.67
N HIS A 14 -9.65 -3.68 -15.98
CA HIS A 14 -10.95 -3.45 -16.61
C HIS A 14 -11.89 -4.67 -16.45
N LYS A 15 -11.39 -5.88 -16.61
CA LYS A 15 -12.17 -7.11 -16.32
C LYS A 15 -12.65 -7.16 -14.86
N ALA A 16 -11.78 -6.77 -13.91
CA ALA A 16 -12.14 -6.71 -12.51
C ALA A 16 -13.17 -5.60 -12.24
N PHE A 17 -13.05 -4.44 -12.89
CA PHE A 17 -14.01 -3.34 -12.82
C PHE A 17 -15.39 -3.77 -13.30
N GLU A 18 -15.48 -4.42 -14.45
CA GLU A 18 -16.75 -4.97 -14.99
C GLU A 18 -17.37 -6.02 -14.05
N ALA A 19 -16.53 -6.73 -13.28
CA ALA A 19 -16.99 -7.67 -12.26
C ALA A 19 -17.37 -6.99 -10.92
N GLY A 20 -17.26 -5.66 -10.82
CA GLY A 20 -17.66 -4.87 -9.64
C GLY A 20 -16.53 -4.48 -8.69
N ALA A 21 -15.26 -4.63 -9.08
CA ALA A 21 -14.15 -4.11 -8.29
C ALA A 21 -14.16 -2.57 -8.25
N THR A 22 -13.87 -2.00 -7.10
CA THR A 22 -13.88 -0.54 -6.87
C THR A 22 -12.50 0.05 -6.59
N LEU A 23 -11.51 -0.80 -6.31
CA LEU A 23 -10.13 -0.42 -6.05
C LEU A 23 -9.18 -1.35 -6.80
N ALA A 24 -8.14 -0.77 -7.40
CA ALA A 24 -7.03 -1.49 -8.03
C ALA A 24 -5.71 -1.19 -7.31
N HIS A 25 -5.08 -2.21 -6.74
CA HIS A 25 -3.74 -2.12 -6.14
C HIS A 25 -2.69 -2.51 -7.18
N ILE A 26 -1.84 -1.56 -7.56
CA ILE A 26 -0.96 -1.65 -8.71
C ILE A 26 0.51 -1.89 -8.31
N HIS A 27 1.07 -2.94 -8.92
CA HIS A 27 2.52 -3.21 -8.95
C HIS A 27 2.96 -3.23 -10.41
N VAL A 28 3.75 -2.27 -10.85
CA VAL A 28 4.30 -2.29 -12.20
C VAL A 28 5.52 -3.22 -12.31
N ARG A 29 5.77 -3.72 -13.51
CA ARG A 29 6.82 -4.70 -13.78
C ARG A 29 7.65 -4.31 -14.99
N ASN A 30 8.91 -4.74 -14.99
CA ASN A 30 9.76 -4.75 -16.17
C ASN A 30 9.32 -5.87 -17.13
N VAL A 31 9.78 -5.81 -18.39
CA VAL A 31 9.47 -6.81 -19.40
C VAL A 31 9.97 -8.22 -19.09
N ASP A 32 10.96 -8.34 -18.19
CA ASP A 32 11.49 -9.59 -17.65
C ASP A 32 10.72 -10.10 -16.43
N GLU A 33 9.52 -9.57 -16.17
CA GLU A 33 8.63 -9.89 -15.03
C GLU A 33 9.14 -9.42 -13.65
N THR A 34 10.32 -8.84 -13.55
CA THR A 34 10.82 -8.32 -12.28
C THR A 34 10.01 -7.11 -11.83
N PRO A 35 9.81 -6.91 -10.50
CA PRO A 35 9.14 -5.72 -9.99
C PRO A 35 9.86 -4.43 -10.40
N SER A 36 9.10 -3.41 -10.80
CA SER A 36 9.63 -2.09 -11.15
C SER A 36 9.17 -1.01 -10.18
N SER A 37 9.95 0.07 -10.07
CA SER A 37 9.55 1.33 -9.42
C SER A 37 9.57 2.50 -10.42
N ASP A 38 9.59 2.22 -11.72
CA ASP A 38 9.62 3.25 -12.76
C ASP A 38 8.33 4.08 -12.74
N PRO A 39 8.41 5.39 -12.44
CA PRO A 39 7.25 6.27 -12.41
C PRO A 39 6.49 6.33 -13.75
N SER A 40 7.17 6.18 -14.88
CA SER A 40 6.55 6.23 -16.21
C SER A 40 5.59 5.06 -16.45
N LEU A 41 5.92 3.87 -15.93
CA LEU A 41 5.03 2.70 -15.99
C LEU A 41 3.79 2.91 -15.12
N TYR A 42 3.95 3.49 -13.92
CA TYR A 42 2.81 3.84 -13.07
C TYR A 42 1.89 4.87 -13.74
N ALA A 43 2.45 5.91 -14.35
CA ALA A 43 1.68 6.92 -15.08
C ALA A 43 0.87 6.29 -16.22
N ALA A 44 1.48 5.43 -17.03
CA ALA A 44 0.82 4.79 -18.15
C ALA A 44 -0.32 3.85 -17.72
N VAL A 45 -0.13 3.08 -16.63
CA VAL A 45 -1.20 2.24 -16.07
C VAL A 45 -2.33 3.09 -15.49
N GLN A 46 -2.00 4.16 -14.75
CA GLN A 46 -2.99 5.09 -14.18
C GLN A 46 -3.85 5.74 -15.28
N GLU A 47 -3.24 6.26 -16.33
CA GLU A 47 -3.96 6.86 -17.47
C GLU A 47 -4.93 5.84 -18.12
N GLY A 48 -4.46 4.62 -18.35
CA GLY A 48 -5.30 3.56 -18.90
C GLY A 48 -6.46 3.18 -18.00
N ILE A 49 -6.24 3.04 -16.70
CA ILE A 49 -7.32 2.73 -15.73
C ILE A 49 -8.32 3.88 -15.67
N GLN A 50 -7.88 5.14 -15.56
CA GLN A 50 -8.76 6.30 -15.55
C GLN A 50 -9.67 6.38 -16.79
N LYS A 51 -9.12 6.00 -17.95
CA LYS A 51 -9.84 5.99 -19.23
C LYS A 51 -10.88 4.87 -19.32
N HIS A 52 -10.56 3.68 -18.84
CA HIS A 52 -11.37 2.46 -19.07
C HIS A 52 -12.19 2.01 -17.85
N CYS A 53 -11.86 2.51 -16.65
CA CYS A 53 -12.50 2.14 -15.38
C CYS A 53 -12.93 3.41 -14.61
N PRO A 54 -13.90 4.19 -15.11
CA PRO A 54 -14.26 5.47 -14.50
C PRO A 54 -14.77 5.30 -13.06
N GLY A 55 -14.13 5.99 -12.11
CA GLY A 55 -14.46 5.91 -10.68
C GLY A 55 -13.73 4.80 -9.92
N MET A 56 -12.87 4.02 -10.57
CA MET A 56 -11.97 3.08 -9.88
C MET A 56 -10.99 3.85 -9.00
N ILE A 57 -10.87 3.46 -7.73
CA ILE A 57 -9.81 3.95 -6.83
C ILE A 57 -8.49 3.33 -7.24
N ILE A 58 -7.50 4.15 -7.54
CA ILE A 58 -6.17 3.70 -7.97
C ILE A 58 -5.22 3.79 -6.79
N GLN A 59 -4.66 2.66 -6.40
CA GLN A 59 -3.68 2.56 -5.33
C GLN A 59 -2.33 2.11 -5.86
N PHE A 60 -1.27 2.89 -5.61
CA PHE A 60 0.08 2.53 -5.96
C PHE A 60 0.78 1.80 -4.82
N SER A 61 1.48 0.72 -5.15
CA SER A 61 2.33 0.03 -4.18
C SER A 61 3.66 0.77 -4.00
N THR A 62 3.99 1.16 -2.77
CA THR A 62 5.34 1.60 -2.37
C THR A 62 6.22 0.43 -1.93
N GLY A 63 5.72 -0.80 -2.00
CA GLY A 63 6.46 -2.01 -1.64
C GLY A 63 7.68 -2.22 -2.54
N GLY A 64 8.77 -2.71 -1.98
CA GLY A 64 9.97 -2.83 -2.78
C GLY A 64 11.11 -3.55 -2.06
N ARG A 65 10.91 -4.84 -1.70
CA ARG A 65 11.99 -5.65 -1.14
C ARG A 65 13.21 -5.67 -2.06
N GLY A 66 14.38 -5.32 -1.50
CA GLY A 66 15.63 -5.26 -2.27
C GLY A 66 15.75 -4.10 -3.25
N ARG A 67 14.78 -3.17 -3.29
CA ARG A 67 14.84 -1.95 -4.10
C ARG A 67 15.31 -0.76 -3.27
N ASP A 68 15.94 0.21 -3.94
CA ASP A 68 16.32 1.47 -3.32
C ASP A 68 15.09 2.17 -2.71
N GLN A 69 15.21 2.59 -1.46
CA GLN A 69 14.15 3.30 -0.75
C GLN A 69 13.72 4.58 -1.49
N ALA A 70 14.66 5.33 -2.06
CA ALA A 70 14.36 6.54 -2.83
C ALA A 70 13.49 6.24 -4.07
N ALA A 71 13.67 5.10 -4.72
CA ALA A 71 12.86 4.69 -5.86
C ALA A 71 11.43 4.29 -5.48
N ARG A 72 11.20 3.82 -4.24
CA ARG A 72 9.89 3.30 -3.81
C ARG A 72 8.80 4.35 -3.69
N GLY A 73 9.14 5.61 -3.43
CA GLY A 73 8.21 6.75 -3.38
C GLY A 73 8.20 7.59 -4.67
N GLY A 74 9.07 7.29 -5.63
CA GLY A 74 9.31 8.12 -6.81
C GLY A 74 8.10 8.35 -7.73
N MET A 75 7.05 7.53 -7.64
CA MET A 75 5.83 7.64 -8.45
C MET A 75 4.71 8.45 -7.76
N LEU A 76 4.85 8.84 -6.50
CA LEU A 76 3.78 9.51 -5.73
C LEU A 76 3.39 10.89 -6.29
N PHE A 77 4.29 11.55 -7.04
CA PHE A 77 3.98 12.83 -7.69
C PHE A 77 2.88 12.71 -8.77
N HIS A 78 2.57 11.50 -9.25
CA HIS A 78 1.43 11.24 -10.16
C HIS A 78 0.08 11.29 -9.44
N ARG A 79 0.07 11.43 -8.11
CA ARG A 79 -1.13 11.60 -7.28
C ARG A 79 -2.18 10.50 -7.50
N PRO A 80 -1.87 9.22 -7.25
CA PRO A 80 -2.90 8.20 -7.17
C PRO A 80 -3.87 8.54 -6.03
N ASP A 81 -5.05 7.94 -6.03
CA ASP A 81 -6.02 8.13 -4.94
C ASP A 81 -5.47 7.58 -3.61
N MET A 82 -4.78 6.46 -3.67
CA MET A 82 -4.18 5.80 -2.52
C MET A 82 -2.75 5.32 -2.82
N ALA A 83 -1.98 5.07 -1.75
CA ALA A 83 -0.72 4.34 -1.86
C ALA A 83 -0.47 3.52 -0.58
N SER A 84 0.21 2.38 -0.70
CA SER A 84 0.52 1.56 0.47
C SER A 84 1.62 2.20 1.33
N LEU A 85 1.52 2.04 2.66
CA LEU A 85 2.47 2.54 3.64
C LEU A 85 2.68 1.51 4.75
N ALA A 86 3.74 0.70 4.66
CA ALA A 86 4.15 -0.14 5.78
C ALA A 86 4.83 0.71 6.84
N THR A 87 4.34 0.65 8.08
CA THR A 87 4.81 1.52 9.19
C THR A 87 5.91 0.89 10.05
N GLY A 88 6.65 -0.05 9.49
CA GLY A 88 7.81 -0.69 10.10
C GLY A 88 8.41 -1.78 9.22
N SER A 89 9.60 -2.24 9.59
CA SER A 89 10.31 -3.32 8.91
C SER A 89 9.83 -4.68 9.36
N VAL A 90 9.83 -5.67 8.46
CA VAL A 90 9.45 -7.05 8.76
C VAL A 90 10.40 -8.05 8.11
N ASN A 91 10.71 -9.13 8.82
CA ASN A 91 11.54 -10.22 8.31
C ASN A 91 10.67 -11.21 7.55
N PHE A 92 10.66 -11.11 6.21
CA PHE A 92 10.06 -12.15 5.38
C PHE A 92 11.02 -13.35 5.20
N PRO A 93 10.52 -14.53 4.80
CA PRO A 93 11.38 -15.71 4.65
C PRO A 93 12.59 -15.52 3.74
N ASN A 94 12.47 -14.69 2.72
CA ASN A 94 13.48 -14.49 1.68
C ASN A 94 14.20 -13.13 1.78
N GLY A 95 14.08 -12.43 2.91
CA GLY A 95 14.76 -11.14 3.12
C GLY A 95 13.98 -10.18 3.98
N ILE A 96 14.61 -9.07 4.34
CA ILE A 96 14.01 -8.02 5.15
C ILE A 96 13.20 -7.10 4.22
N TYR A 97 11.97 -6.80 4.60
CA TYR A 97 11.22 -5.70 4.04
C TYR A 97 11.51 -4.45 4.88
N GLU A 98 12.47 -3.68 4.44
CA GLU A 98 13.02 -2.55 5.19
C GLU A 98 12.11 -1.32 5.08
N ASN A 99 11.65 -0.83 6.22
CA ASN A 99 10.91 0.41 6.38
C ASN A 99 11.39 1.10 7.65
N PRO A 100 12.61 1.68 7.64
CA PRO A 100 13.13 2.40 8.80
C PRO A 100 12.29 3.67 9.05
N PRO A 101 12.28 4.20 10.30
CA PRO A 101 11.40 5.30 10.69
C PRO A 101 11.51 6.54 9.80
N GLU A 102 12.71 6.94 9.44
CA GLU A 102 12.95 8.10 8.56
C GLU A 102 12.41 7.92 7.15
N PHE A 103 12.42 6.70 6.62
CA PHE A 103 11.83 6.37 5.33
C PHE A 103 10.30 6.39 5.40
N VAL A 104 9.71 5.84 6.47
CA VAL A 104 8.26 5.88 6.72
C VAL A 104 7.78 7.32 6.85
N ASP A 105 8.48 8.15 7.62
CA ASP A 105 8.19 9.58 7.77
C ASP A 105 8.23 10.32 6.42
N GLY A 106 9.23 10.01 5.60
CA GLY A 106 9.40 10.56 4.26
C GLY A 106 8.23 10.21 3.33
N LEU A 107 7.85 8.93 3.25
CA LEU A 107 6.70 8.48 2.45
C LEU A 107 5.40 9.10 2.95
N ALA A 108 5.16 9.13 4.26
CA ALA A 108 3.96 9.74 4.85
C ALA A 108 3.88 11.23 4.48
N SER A 109 4.99 11.96 4.58
CA SER A 109 5.08 13.38 4.21
C SER A 109 4.79 13.63 2.73
N GLU A 110 5.32 12.80 1.83
CA GLU A 110 5.03 12.91 0.39
C GLU A 110 3.55 12.57 0.07
N MET A 111 2.97 11.56 0.72
CA MET A 111 1.55 11.26 0.57
C MET A 111 0.68 12.42 1.07
N LEU A 112 1.03 13.01 2.21
CA LEU A 112 0.32 14.19 2.74
C LEU A 112 0.40 15.39 1.79
N LYS A 113 1.59 15.67 1.23
CA LYS A 113 1.86 16.74 0.27
C LYS A 113 1.03 16.62 -1.02
N TYR A 114 0.87 15.40 -1.52
CA TYR A 114 0.13 15.12 -2.75
C TYR A 114 -1.35 14.78 -2.54
N ASP A 115 -1.83 14.83 -1.29
CA ASP A 115 -3.21 14.48 -0.89
C ASP A 115 -3.59 13.04 -1.25
N ILE A 116 -2.64 12.11 -1.08
CA ILE A 116 -2.81 10.68 -1.31
C ILE A 116 -3.26 10.02 -0.02
N LYS A 117 -4.29 9.17 -0.08
CA LYS A 117 -4.75 8.37 1.07
C LYS A 117 -3.84 7.17 1.31
N PRO A 118 -3.14 7.06 2.45
CA PRO A 118 -2.38 5.86 2.76
C PRO A 118 -3.29 4.66 3.05
N GLU A 119 -2.98 3.49 2.48
CA GLU A 119 -3.34 2.20 3.05
C GLU A 119 -2.20 1.76 3.96
N ILE A 120 -2.46 1.74 5.25
CA ILE A 120 -1.43 1.46 6.25
C ILE A 120 -1.30 -0.06 6.42
N GLU A 121 -0.20 -0.63 5.92
CA GLU A 121 0.07 -2.06 6.01
C GLU A 121 0.67 -2.41 7.37
N ILE A 122 -0.03 -3.24 8.12
CA ILE A 122 0.32 -3.68 9.47
C ILE A 122 0.70 -5.16 9.47
N PHE A 123 1.98 -5.46 9.67
CA PHE A 123 2.53 -6.82 9.72
C PHE A 123 2.76 -7.32 11.15
N ASP A 124 2.74 -6.41 12.13
CA ASP A 124 2.81 -6.70 13.57
C ASP A 124 2.11 -5.60 14.40
N LEU A 125 1.98 -5.86 15.70
CA LEU A 125 1.29 -4.94 16.60
C LEU A 125 2.00 -3.57 16.73
N ALA A 126 3.33 -3.53 16.71
CA ALA A 126 4.07 -2.27 16.86
C ALA A 126 3.79 -1.31 15.70
N MET A 127 3.56 -1.84 14.50
CA MET A 127 3.22 -1.02 13.32
C MET A 127 1.88 -0.29 13.48
N LEU A 128 0.92 -0.87 14.21
CA LEU A 128 -0.34 -0.20 14.52
C LEU A 128 -0.13 1.06 15.38
N TYR A 129 0.72 0.96 16.40
CA TYR A 129 1.07 2.10 17.24
C TYR A 129 1.95 3.12 16.53
N ASN A 130 2.82 2.68 15.63
CA ASN A 130 3.58 3.59 14.76
C ASN A 130 2.64 4.40 13.88
N ALA A 131 1.60 3.80 13.31
CA ALA A 131 0.58 4.50 12.53
C ALA A 131 -0.17 5.55 13.35
N ALA A 132 -0.59 5.22 14.58
CA ALA A 132 -1.22 6.18 15.50
C ALA A 132 -0.28 7.36 15.81
N ASN A 133 1.00 7.09 16.06
CA ASN A 133 2.01 8.12 16.30
C ASN A 133 2.22 9.04 15.08
N LEU A 134 2.18 8.51 13.86
CA LEU A 134 2.25 9.33 12.65
C LEU A 134 1.06 10.29 12.53
N ILE A 135 -0.14 9.88 12.95
CA ILE A 135 -1.32 10.76 13.01
C ILE A 135 -1.13 11.84 14.08
N GLU A 136 -0.70 11.49 15.28
CA GLU A 136 -0.43 12.44 16.37
C GLU A 136 0.62 13.50 15.97
N ARG A 137 1.62 13.11 15.21
CA ARG A 137 2.66 13.99 14.66
C ARG A 137 2.20 14.81 13.44
N GLY A 138 0.98 14.61 12.95
CA GLY A 138 0.42 15.30 11.79
C GLY A 138 1.00 14.86 10.44
N LEU A 139 1.66 13.71 10.37
CA LEU A 139 2.20 13.13 9.13
C LEU A 139 1.16 12.30 8.37
N LEU A 140 0.09 11.89 9.03
CA LEU A 140 -1.07 11.21 8.41
C LEU A 140 -2.36 11.91 8.79
N LYS A 141 -3.32 11.96 7.86
CA LYS A 141 -4.68 12.46 8.10
C LYS A 141 -5.58 11.36 8.66
N ALA A 142 -6.32 11.66 9.72
CA ALA A 142 -7.44 10.83 10.13
C ALA A 142 -8.69 11.07 9.24
N PRO A 143 -9.63 10.09 9.13
CA PRO A 143 -9.52 8.73 9.64
C PRO A 143 -8.53 7.88 8.85
N ALA A 144 -7.83 6.95 9.49
CA ALA A 144 -6.91 6.04 8.83
C ALA A 144 -7.65 4.92 8.07
N HIS A 145 -6.97 4.31 7.09
CA HIS A 145 -7.35 3.02 6.52
C HIS A 145 -6.20 2.03 6.74
N VAL A 146 -6.48 0.91 7.40
CA VAL A 146 -5.49 -0.08 7.81
C VAL A 146 -5.72 -1.39 7.09
N GLN A 147 -4.66 -2.02 6.59
CA GLN A 147 -4.66 -3.40 6.15
C GLN A 147 -3.87 -4.27 7.12
N PHE A 148 -4.51 -5.23 7.76
CA PHE A 148 -3.84 -6.25 8.57
C PHE A 148 -3.29 -7.34 7.65
N VAL A 149 -1.99 -7.34 7.42
CA VAL A 149 -1.31 -8.33 6.58
C VAL A 149 -0.96 -9.54 7.43
N MET A 150 -1.69 -10.63 7.26
CA MET A 150 -1.63 -11.82 8.09
C MET A 150 -1.25 -13.07 7.30
N GLY A 151 -0.72 -14.08 7.99
CA GLY A 151 -0.43 -15.38 7.40
C GLY A 151 0.91 -15.47 6.67
N ILE A 152 1.70 -14.42 6.64
CA ILE A 152 3.05 -14.46 6.09
C ILE A 152 4.00 -15.07 7.13
N PRO A 153 4.84 -16.06 6.78
CA PRO A 153 5.86 -16.57 7.69
C PRO A 153 6.76 -15.47 8.25
N ASN A 154 7.07 -15.54 9.55
CA ASN A 154 7.80 -14.54 10.34
C ASN A 154 7.05 -13.22 10.59
N ALA A 155 5.77 -13.13 10.23
CA ALA A 155 4.86 -12.05 10.59
C ALA A 155 3.66 -12.60 11.38
N MET A 156 2.57 -11.82 11.49
CA MET A 156 1.41 -12.25 12.26
C MET A 156 0.72 -13.49 11.64
N PRO A 157 0.38 -14.51 12.44
CA PRO A 157 -0.35 -15.66 11.94
C PRO A 157 -1.81 -15.30 11.61
N ALA A 158 -2.35 -15.91 10.53
CA ALA A 158 -3.75 -15.74 10.13
C ALA A 158 -4.67 -16.55 11.06
N ARG A 159 -4.94 -16.01 12.24
CA ARG A 159 -5.87 -16.58 13.25
C ARG A 159 -6.96 -15.56 13.57
N ARG A 160 -8.19 -16.03 13.67
CA ARG A 160 -9.34 -15.20 14.04
C ARG A 160 -9.11 -14.41 15.34
N SER A 161 -8.59 -15.08 16.38
CA SER A 161 -8.32 -14.45 17.68
C SER A 161 -7.27 -13.32 17.59
N ILE A 162 -6.29 -13.42 16.68
CA ILE A 162 -5.30 -12.36 16.44
C ILE A 162 -5.99 -11.18 15.74
N LEU A 163 -6.81 -11.44 14.72
CA LEU A 163 -7.55 -10.38 14.05
C LEU A 163 -8.52 -9.65 14.99
N GLU A 164 -9.26 -10.38 15.81
CA GLU A 164 -10.16 -9.81 16.82
C GLU A 164 -9.40 -8.92 17.82
N PHE A 165 -8.23 -9.36 18.27
CA PHE A 165 -7.33 -8.56 19.11
C PHE A 165 -6.87 -7.28 18.40
N LEU A 166 -6.38 -7.37 17.16
CA LEU A 166 -5.93 -6.22 16.38
C LEU A 166 -7.05 -5.21 16.12
N ILE A 167 -8.28 -5.67 15.87
CA ILE A 167 -9.46 -4.80 15.72
C ILE A 167 -9.76 -4.08 17.03
N SER A 168 -9.63 -4.77 18.18
CA SER A 168 -9.80 -4.15 19.49
C SER A 168 -8.77 -3.05 19.75
N GLU A 169 -7.50 -3.32 19.44
CA GLU A 169 -6.42 -2.35 19.57
C GLU A 169 -6.60 -1.17 18.60
N LEU A 170 -6.97 -1.44 17.33
CA LEU A 170 -7.25 -0.40 16.35
C LEU A 170 -8.33 0.57 16.86
N LYS A 171 -9.43 0.04 17.40
CA LYS A 171 -10.52 0.86 17.94
C LYS A 171 -10.11 1.68 19.16
N ALA A 172 -9.16 1.17 19.95
CA ALA A 172 -8.64 1.88 21.12
C ALA A 172 -7.75 3.07 20.73
N VAL A 173 -6.91 2.92 19.70
CA VAL A 173 -5.92 3.94 19.34
C VAL A 173 -6.33 4.81 18.14
N MET A 174 -7.19 4.31 17.25
CA MET A 174 -7.71 5.00 16.07
C MET A 174 -9.20 4.65 15.87
N PRO A 175 -10.12 5.16 16.70
CA PRO A 175 -11.52 4.70 16.76
C PRO A 175 -12.29 4.87 15.43
N ASP A 176 -11.95 5.87 14.64
CA ASP A 176 -12.62 6.18 13.35
C ASP A 176 -11.96 5.49 12.14
N ALA A 177 -10.93 4.67 12.38
CA ALA A 177 -10.24 3.98 11.29
C ALA A 177 -11.10 2.88 10.66
N THR A 178 -10.99 2.75 9.35
CA THR A 178 -11.49 1.59 8.60
C THR A 178 -10.37 0.56 8.43
N TRP A 179 -10.74 -0.69 8.16
CA TRP A 179 -9.75 -1.75 8.01
C TRP A 179 -10.16 -2.84 7.02
N THR A 180 -9.14 -3.53 6.50
CA THR A 180 -9.20 -4.78 5.73
C THR A 180 -8.23 -5.81 6.34
N ALA A 181 -8.36 -7.12 5.99
CA ALA A 181 -7.46 -8.19 6.40
C ALA A 181 -7.38 -9.31 5.34
#